data_c0355cd7a46fe099ebfb942477815274
#
_entry.id   c0355cd7a46fe099ebfb942477815274
#
_cell.length_a   1.000
_cell.length_b   1.000
_cell.length_c   1.000
_cell.angle_alpha   90.00
_cell.angle_beta   90.00
_cell.angle_gamma   90.00
#
_symmetry.space_group_name_H-M   'P 1'
#
loop_
_entity.id
_entity.type
_entity.pdbx_description
1 polymer ?
#
loop_
_entity_poly.entity_id
_entity_poly.type
_entity_poly.pdbx_seq_one_letter_code
_entity_poly.pdbx_strand_id
1 'polypeptide(L)'
;HRFGKADIEDIAVFYNLGYEFDNSLSLYSFASYSNRKGNSAGFYRRAKDSRNLTEVYPDGFLPEIDTXVDDYSFAIGLNGETNDWAWDISSNYGRNDFALGVSNSLNTSMGVNSPTEFDNGALVYEQYLVNMDASNTLDLGLPDDVFVTIGAEYRHENYQIKAGEKASYITVLDEEGNPVAAGGAQVLAGFSPESATDKSRHNVAVFAEFDTYLTTDWNVVLAGRFEDYSDFGSTFTSKLASRYSINESLSLRGAISTGFRAPSLAQTSXKSVSTVFENGIPSEVGLFPVDEPAAKALGARDLDAEESVNMTAGFIFTQGGFSLTLDAYRIDIDDRIVLSENLSGPEVEAILAEAGEVNTQSVRYFTNAIDSRTQGVDIVATYSLGLESYGDLRLSAAVNFNDTEVTHVKENPAELEALGDSYEYFARREITRFEDGTPADKWNLSATWDFENFQTTLRATRYGEVVDTSSTPEGDEVIDAKWITDLXVAYRPSEQWKFAVGANNLFDQYPQDTVSNIGYSDFNQIFTYSAFTPYSLDGRFIYGNITYSF
;
A
#
# COMPACT_ATOMS: atom_id res chain seq x y z
N HIS A 1 6.68 26.29 6.93
CA HIS A 1 7.62 25.24 6.60
C HIS A 1 7.00 24.24 5.65
N ARG A 2 7.88 23.42 5.08
CA ARG A 2 7.46 22.46 4.09
C ARG A 2 6.58 21.38 4.71
N PHE A 3 5.52 21.02 3.98
CA PHE A 3 4.55 20.04 4.43
C PHE A 3 3.87 19.46 3.18
N GLY A 4 3.63 18.15 3.17
CA GLY A 4 2.93 17.53 2.07
C GLY A 4 3.81 16.61 1.27
N LYS A 5 3.81 16.74 -0.03
CA LYS A 5 4.47 15.80 -0.93
C LYS A 5 5.98 15.86 -0.83
N ALA A 6 6.61 14.72 -1.12
CA ALA A 6 8.06 14.63 -1.25
C ALA A 6 8.51 15.22 -2.58
N ASP A 7 9.75 15.72 -2.61
CA ASP A 7 10.45 16.00 -3.86
C ASP A 7 10.99 14.68 -4.40
N ILE A 8 10.85 14.45 -5.69
CA ILE A 8 11.23 13.18 -6.30
C ILE A 8 12.02 13.42 -7.56
N GLU A 9 13.08 12.64 -7.76
CA GLU A 9 13.82 12.60 -9.01
C GLU A 9 13.96 11.14 -9.43
N ASP A 10 13.51 10.81 -10.64
CA ASP A 10 13.46 9.44 -11.16
C ASP A 10 14.29 9.30 -12.42
N ILE A 11 15.01 8.17 -12.52
CA ILE A 11 15.57 7.70 -13.79
C ILE A 11 15.13 6.25 -13.94
N ALA A 12 14.68 5.90 -15.14
CA ALA A 12 14.25 4.52 -15.42
C ALA A 12 14.66 4.12 -16.82
N VAL A 13 15.08 2.87 -16.96
CA VAL A 13 15.34 2.27 -18.26
C VAL A 13 14.70 0.90 -18.30
N PHE A 14 14.27 0.50 -19.49
CA PHE A 14 13.72 -0.84 -19.64
C PHE A 14 13.94 -1.33 -21.06
N TYR A 15 13.87 -2.66 -21.22
CA TYR A 15 13.82 -3.25 -22.55
C TYR A 15 12.76 -4.33 -22.58
N ASN A 16 12.33 -4.66 -23.79
CA ASN A 16 11.37 -5.71 -24.06
C ASN A 16 11.82 -6.36 -25.36
N LEU A 17 12.15 -7.65 -25.32
CA LEU A 17 12.69 -8.40 -26.44
C LEU A 17 11.81 -9.61 -26.74
N GLY A 18 11.70 -9.93 -28.01
CA GLY A 18 11.07 -11.18 -28.43
C GLY A 18 11.84 -11.75 -29.60
N TYR A 19 11.89 -13.09 -29.65
CA TYR A 19 12.50 -13.79 -30.77
C TYR A 19 11.73 -15.05 -31.05
N GLU A 20 11.35 -15.24 -32.28
CA GLU A 20 10.63 -16.45 -32.67
C GLU A 20 11.59 -17.40 -33.39
N PHE A 21 11.77 -18.59 -32.80
CA PHE A 21 12.63 -19.60 -33.41
C PHE A 21 11.93 -20.23 -34.62
N ASP A 22 10.64 -20.51 -34.47
CA ASP A 22 9.81 -21.01 -35.54
C ASP A 22 8.34 -20.71 -35.17
N ASN A 23 7.39 -21.31 -35.86
CA ASN A 23 5.98 -21.02 -35.65
C ASN A 23 5.47 -21.42 -34.28
N SER A 24 6.18 -22.31 -33.57
CA SER A 24 5.68 -22.87 -32.34
C SER A 24 6.57 -22.61 -31.14
N LEU A 25 7.67 -21.85 -31.29
CA LEU A 25 8.60 -21.62 -30.17
C LEU A 25 9.08 -20.18 -30.18
N SER A 26 8.90 -19.50 -29.07
CA SER A 26 9.32 -18.10 -28.91
C SER A 26 10.10 -17.92 -27.62
N LEU A 27 11.04 -17.01 -27.68
CA LEU A 27 11.79 -16.54 -26.52
C LEU A 27 11.39 -15.11 -26.24
N TYR A 28 11.18 -14.76 -24.99
CA TYR A 28 10.91 -13.37 -24.61
C TYR A 28 11.71 -13.01 -23.37
N SER A 29 12.01 -11.73 -23.27
CA SER A 29 12.69 -11.20 -22.09
C SER A 29 12.31 -9.74 -21.94
N PHE A 30 12.13 -9.32 -20.69
CA PHE A 30 11.98 -7.90 -20.40
C PHE A 30 12.64 -7.61 -19.06
N ALA A 31 13.09 -6.39 -18.92
CA ALA A 31 13.79 -5.97 -17.74
C ALA A 31 13.61 -4.48 -17.53
N SER A 32 13.73 -4.07 -16.28
CA SER A 32 13.71 -2.64 -15.97
C SER A 32 14.65 -2.36 -14.80
N TYR A 33 15.13 -1.15 -14.78
CA TYR A 33 15.87 -0.60 -13.66
C TYR A 33 15.37 0.81 -13.43
N SER A 34 15.13 1.17 -12.18
CA SER A 34 14.80 2.55 -11.86
C SER A 34 15.55 2.97 -10.61
N ASN A 35 15.85 4.25 -10.55
CA ASN A 35 16.42 4.89 -9.37
C ASN A 35 15.54 6.07 -9.03
N ARG A 36 15.09 6.12 -7.81
CA ARG A 36 14.27 7.23 -7.31
C ARG A 36 14.96 7.84 -6.11
N LYS A 37 15.22 9.13 -6.18
CA LYS A 37 15.69 9.91 -5.04
C LYS A 37 14.50 10.70 -4.52
N GLY A 38 14.28 10.61 -3.22
CA GLY A 38 13.18 11.32 -2.59
C GLY A 38 13.67 12.13 -1.42
N ASN A 39 12.95 13.20 -1.12
CA ASN A 39 13.21 14.03 0.06
C ASN A 39 11.87 14.52 0.59
N SER A 40 11.59 14.21 1.83
CA SER A 40 10.35 14.65 2.48
C SER A 40 10.69 15.25 3.84
N ALA A 41 9.77 16.03 4.38
CA ALA A 41 9.98 16.72 5.64
C ALA A 41 9.21 16.04 6.76
N GLY A 42 9.83 16.03 7.94
CA GLY A 42 9.14 15.65 9.14
C GLY A 42 8.44 16.87 9.77
N PHE A 43 8.26 16.85 11.08
CA PHE A 43 7.67 18.01 11.74
C PHE A 43 8.78 18.93 12.28
N TYR A 44 8.46 20.21 12.31
CA TYR A 44 9.41 21.23 12.74
C TYR A 44 9.64 21.16 14.26
N ARG A 45 10.92 21.15 14.66
CA ARG A 45 11.30 21.28 16.07
C ARG A 45 11.56 22.75 16.33
N ARG A 46 10.76 23.34 17.22
CA ARG A 46 10.92 24.74 17.59
C ARG A 46 12.20 24.91 18.38
N ALA A 47 12.67 26.16 18.48
CA ALA A 47 13.95 26.44 19.14
C ALA A 47 14.02 25.89 20.56
N LYS A 48 12.91 25.97 21.31
CA LYS A 48 12.89 25.53 22.71
C LYS A 48 12.40 24.10 22.89
N ASP A 49 12.18 23.39 21.79
CA ASP A 49 11.81 21.97 21.88
C ASP A 49 12.94 21.21 22.60
N SER A 50 12.56 20.31 23.49
CA SER A 50 13.56 19.52 24.22
C SER A 50 14.42 18.65 23.31
N ARG A 51 13.96 18.42 22.07
CA ARG A 51 14.71 17.67 21.07
C ARG A 51 15.75 18.51 20.36
N ASN A 52 15.77 19.82 20.58
CA ASN A 52 16.69 20.74 19.91
C ASN A 52 17.85 21.10 20.81
N LEU A 53 18.95 21.52 20.19
CA LEU A 53 20.08 22.18 20.84
C LEU A 53 20.28 23.52 20.13
N THR A 54 20.08 24.62 20.84
CA THR A 54 20.18 25.94 20.24
C THR A 54 21.61 26.26 19.80
N GLU A 55 22.60 25.57 20.34
CA GLU A 55 23.98 25.72 19.86
C GLU A 55 24.13 25.25 18.41
N VAL A 56 23.32 24.30 17.98
CA VAL A 56 23.35 23.77 16.61
C VAL A 56 22.31 24.45 15.75
N TYR A 57 21.10 24.58 16.25
CA TYR A 57 19.96 25.15 15.50
C TYR A 57 19.31 26.25 16.35
N PRO A 58 19.83 27.47 16.27
CA PRO A 58 19.32 28.54 17.13
C PRO A 58 17.82 28.79 17.01
N ASP A 59 17.25 28.56 15.82
CA ASP A 59 15.83 28.81 15.57
C ASP A 59 15.02 27.52 15.41
N GLY A 60 15.61 26.39 15.78
CA GLY A 60 14.95 25.09 15.57
C GLY A 60 15.30 24.50 14.22
N PHE A 61 14.67 23.38 13.87
CA PHE A 61 15.00 22.70 12.62
C PHE A 61 13.85 21.86 12.10
N LEU A 62 13.85 21.68 10.77
CA LEU A 62 12.90 20.79 10.08
C LEU A 62 13.71 19.60 9.57
N PRO A 63 13.64 18.45 10.22
CA PRO A 63 14.40 17.30 9.73
C PRO A 63 13.77 16.74 8.46
N GLU A 64 14.62 16.20 7.60
CA GLU A 64 14.21 15.68 6.30
C GLU A 64 14.59 14.21 6.19
N ILE A 65 13.73 13.44 5.52
CA ILE A 65 13.98 12.04 5.24
C ILE A 65 14.41 11.94 3.77
N ASP A 66 15.56 11.31 3.55
CA ASP A 66 16.13 11.12 2.22
C ASP A 66 16.07 9.65 1.87
N THR A 67 15.57 9.35 0.68
CA THR A 67 15.42 7.97 0.24
C THR A 67 16.09 7.74 -1.09
N UNK A 68 16.51 6.57 -1.44
CA UNK A 68 16.99 6.27 -2.53
C UNK A 68 16.51 5.00 -2.74
N VAL A 69 15.90 4.78 -3.72
CA VAL A 69 15.32 3.48 -4.05
C VAL A 69 15.89 3.00 -5.39
N ASP A 70 16.53 1.85 -5.38
CA ASP A 70 16.94 1.15 -6.59
C ASP A 70 16.02 -0.05 -6.77
N ASP A 71 15.40 -0.15 -7.94
CA ASP A 71 14.43 -1.19 -8.23
C ASP A 71 14.85 -1.89 -9.51
N TYR A 72 15.01 -3.22 -9.43
CA TYR A 72 15.44 -4.05 -10.55
C TYR A 72 14.39 -5.09 -10.83
N SER A 73 14.10 -5.36 -12.10
CA SER A 73 13.31 -6.52 -12.45
C SER A 73 13.82 -7.12 -13.75
N PHE A 74 13.73 -8.45 -13.84
CA PHE A 74 14.21 -9.18 -15.00
C PHE A 74 13.33 -10.39 -15.19
N ALA A 75 12.92 -10.63 -16.43
CA ALA A 75 12.15 -11.81 -16.79
C ALA A 75 12.69 -12.40 -18.07
N ILE A 76 12.71 -13.71 -18.14
CA ILE A 76 13.05 -14.44 -19.37
C ILE A 76 12.16 -15.66 -19.44
N GLY A 77 11.66 -15.96 -20.63
CA GLY A 77 10.77 -17.08 -20.80
C GLY A 77 10.79 -17.65 -22.20
N LEU A 78 10.30 -18.89 -22.26
CA LEU A 78 10.05 -19.60 -23.51
C LEU A 78 8.59 -19.97 -23.53
N ASN A 79 7.96 -19.85 -24.70
CA ASN A 79 6.64 -20.39 -24.85
C ASN A 79 6.53 -21.08 -26.22
N GLY A 80 5.59 -21.98 -26.32
CA GLY A 80 5.43 -22.73 -27.52
C GLY A 80 4.17 -23.55 -27.49
N GLU A 81 4.04 -24.42 -28.50
CA GLU A 81 2.91 -25.32 -28.61
C GLU A 81 3.44 -26.70 -28.98
N THR A 82 3.03 -27.72 -28.22
CA THR A 82 3.47 -29.10 -28.43
C THR A 82 2.27 -30.00 -28.20
N ASN A 83 1.92 -30.82 -29.19
CA ASN A 83 0.79 -31.75 -29.09
C ASN A 83 -0.49 -31.07 -28.65
N ASP A 84 -0.75 -29.88 -29.19
CA ASP A 84 -1.94 -29.06 -28.92
C ASP A 84 -1.96 -28.41 -27.53
N TRP A 85 -0.91 -28.58 -26.75
CA TRP A 85 -0.77 -27.83 -25.50
C TRP A 85 0.03 -26.56 -25.75
N ALA A 86 -0.54 -25.43 -25.38
CA ALA A 86 0.19 -24.17 -25.35
C ALA A 86 0.85 -24.05 -23.99
N TRP A 87 2.15 -23.83 -23.97
CA TRP A 87 2.90 -23.83 -22.71
C TRP A 87 3.81 -22.63 -22.60
N ASP A 88 4.15 -22.31 -21.36
CA ASP A 88 5.04 -21.18 -21.04
C ASP A 88 5.89 -21.57 -19.84
N ILE A 89 7.19 -21.32 -19.91
CA ILE A 89 8.12 -21.49 -18.79
C ILE A 89 8.86 -20.17 -18.65
N SER A 90 8.91 -19.61 -17.46
CA SER A 90 9.58 -18.35 -17.25
C SER A 90 10.32 -18.31 -15.92
N SER A 91 11.30 -17.44 -15.86
CA SER A 91 12.04 -17.14 -14.66
C SER A 91 12.01 -15.62 -14.47
N ASN A 92 11.79 -15.19 -13.24
CA ASN A 92 11.67 -13.76 -12.90
C ASN A 92 12.51 -13.46 -11.68
N TYR A 93 13.13 -12.29 -11.68
CA TYR A 93 13.90 -11.81 -10.55
C TYR A 93 13.49 -10.36 -10.29
N GLY A 94 13.27 -10.04 -9.02
CA GLY A 94 12.99 -8.67 -8.60
C GLY A 94 13.79 -8.31 -7.37
N ARG A 95 14.23 -7.06 -7.28
CA ARG A 95 14.94 -6.57 -6.12
C ARG A 95 14.59 -5.10 -5.90
N ASN A 96 14.26 -4.78 -4.67
CA ASN A 96 14.02 -3.40 -4.24
C ASN A 96 15.01 -3.10 -3.11
N ASP A 97 15.85 -2.10 -3.32
CA ASP A 97 16.86 -1.68 -2.34
C ASP A 97 16.46 -0.27 -1.92
N PHE A 98 15.99 -0.13 -0.71
CA PHE A 98 15.41 1.10 -0.18
C PHE A 98 16.35 1.64 0.89
N ALA A 99 17.21 2.58 0.50
CA ALA A 99 18.16 3.19 1.43
C ALA A 99 17.54 4.43 2.07
N LEU A 100 17.74 4.57 3.36
CA LEU A 100 17.16 5.65 4.16
C LEU A 100 18.26 6.52 4.74
N GLY A 101 18.03 7.82 4.75
CA GLY A 101 18.89 8.77 5.41
C GLY A 101 18.08 9.90 6.00
N VAL A 102 18.70 10.68 6.85
CA VAL A 102 18.05 11.84 7.44
C VAL A 102 19.02 12.99 7.35
N SER A 103 18.53 14.17 7.00
CA SER A 103 19.35 15.36 6.90
C SER A 103 18.69 16.51 7.66
N ASN A 104 19.46 17.56 7.90
CA ASN A 104 19.01 18.71 8.69
C ASN A 104 18.42 18.25 10.01
N SER A 105 19.11 17.32 10.66
CA SER A 105 18.62 16.64 11.84
C SER A 105 19.67 16.69 12.94
N LEU A 106 19.49 15.87 13.98
CA LEU A 106 20.31 15.93 15.16
C LEU A 106 20.06 14.68 15.99
N ASN A 107 21.13 14.10 16.51
CA ASN A 107 21.02 13.13 17.59
C ASN A 107 21.28 13.90 18.89
N THR A 108 20.21 14.30 19.57
CA THR A 108 20.31 15.21 20.70
C THR A 108 21.17 14.63 21.82
N SER A 109 21.16 13.30 21.98
CA SER A 109 21.96 12.68 23.05
C SER A 109 23.46 12.83 22.83
N MET A 110 23.90 13.11 21.61
CA MET A 110 25.33 13.33 21.31
C MET A 110 25.76 14.77 21.55
N GLY A 111 24.81 15.66 21.83
CA GLY A 111 25.15 17.05 22.08
C GLY A 111 25.68 17.72 20.82
N VAL A 112 26.54 18.72 21.00
CA VAL A 112 27.07 19.52 19.90
C VAL A 112 27.98 18.71 18.98
N ASN A 113 28.37 17.52 19.37
CA ASN A 113 29.18 16.64 18.53
C ASN A 113 28.34 15.82 17.54
N SER A 114 27.04 15.95 17.58
CA SER A 114 26.16 15.18 16.70
C SER A 114 26.38 15.58 15.25
N PRO A 115 26.42 14.61 14.33
CA PRO A 115 26.25 14.98 12.91
C PRO A 115 24.87 15.58 12.69
N THR A 116 24.71 16.22 11.53
CA THR A 116 23.39 16.73 11.11
C THR A 116 22.84 15.96 9.92
N GLU A 117 23.63 15.07 9.35
CA GLU A 117 23.19 14.14 8.30
C GLU A 117 23.55 12.73 8.71
N PHE A 118 22.68 11.76 8.38
CA PHE A 118 22.83 10.39 8.86
C PHE A 118 22.51 9.41 7.75
N ASP A 119 23.28 8.31 7.73
CA ASP A 119 22.95 7.12 6.98
C ASP A 119 22.19 6.20 7.93
N ASN A 120 20.90 6.00 7.65
CA ASN A 120 20.02 5.24 8.55
C ASN A 120 19.99 3.76 8.23
N GLY A 121 20.66 3.32 7.17
CA GLY A 121 20.60 1.92 6.74
C GLY A 121 19.67 1.70 5.58
N ALA A 122 19.28 0.46 5.38
CA ALA A 122 18.49 0.12 4.19
C ALA A 122 17.59 -1.07 4.46
N LEU A 123 16.51 -1.12 3.68
CA LEU A 123 15.61 -2.27 3.59
C LEU A 123 15.78 -2.86 2.20
N VAL A 124 16.02 -4.17 2.10
CA VAL A 124 16.22 -4.83 0.82
C VAL A 124 15.29 -6.00 0.73
N TYR A 125 14.53 -6.07 -0.36
CA TYR A 125 13.64 -7.19 -0.61
C TYR A 125 13.95 -7.76 -1.99
N GLU A 126 14.12 -9.09 -2.06
CA GLU A 126 14.36 -9.79 -3.31
C GLU A 126 13.38 -10.93 -3.46
N GLN A 127 13.00 -11.22 -4.70
CA GLN A 127 12.29 -12.45 -4.95
C GLN A 127 12.72 -13.04 -6.29
N TYR A 128 12.60 -14.33 -6.37
CA TYR A 128 12.97 -15.12 -7.52
C TYR A 128 11.85 -16.12 -7.77
N LEU A 129 11.34 -16.15 -9.00
CA LEU A 129 10.22 -17.00 -9.37
C LEU A 129 10.57 -17.84 -10.57
N VAL A 130 10.07 -19.08 -10.58
CA VAL A 130 10.01 -19.91 -11.78
C VAL A 130 8.55 -20.32 -11.95
N ASN A 131 8.01 -20.08 -13.12
CA ASN A 131 6.61 -20.39 -13.44
C ASN A 131 6.56 -21.30 -14.65
N MET A 132 5.66 -22.29 -14.59
CA MET A 132 5.35 -23.14 -15.73
C MET A 132 3.84 -23.28 -15.83
N ASP A 133 3.30 -23.16 -17.05
CA ASP A 133 1.90 -23.47 -17.22
C ASP A 133 1.67 -24.02 -18.63
N ALA A 134 0.54 -24.70 -18.77
CA ALA A 134 0.13 -25.26 -20.05
C ALA A 134 -1.38 -25.27 -20.14
N SER A 135 -1.90 -25.07 -21.33
CA SER A 135 -3.33 -25.06 -21.54
C SER A 135 -3.70 -25.78 -22.82
N ASN A 136 -4.91 -26.30 -22.84
CA ASN A 136 -5.45 -27.04 -23.97
C ASN A 136 -6.96 -27.11 -23.84
N THR A 137 -7.64 -27.29 -24.95
CA THR A 137 -9.07 -27.51 -24.98
C THR A 137 -9.32 -29.01 -25.07
N LEU A 138 -10.02 -29.58 -24.08
CA LEU A 138 -10.22 -31.02 -23.97
C LEU A 138 -11.70 -31.36 -23.98
N ASP A 139 -12.02 -32.52 -24.53
CA ASP A 139 -13.37 -33.09 -24.46
C ASP A 139 -13.45 -33.96 -23.21
N LEU A 140 -14.13 -33.48 -22.18
CA LEU A 140 -14.27 -34.19 -20.91
C LEU A 140 -15.68 -34.73 -20.71
N GLY A 141 -16.47 -34.83 -21.78
CA GLY A 141 -17.80 -35.39 -21.69
C GLY A 141 -18.89 -34.40 -21.31
N LEU A 142 -18.56 -33.11 -21.26
CA LEU A 142 -19.53 -32.05 -20.96
C LEU A 142 -20.13 -31.52 -22.27
N PRO A 143 -21.20 -30.71 -22.20
CA PRO A 143 -21.82 -30.22 -23.41
C PRO A 143 -20.90 -29.47 -24.36
N ASP A 144 -19.88 -28.79 -23.83
CA ASP A 144 -18.89 -28.12 -24.67
C ASP A 144 -17.51 -28.57 -24.20
N ASP A 145 -16.51 -28.34 -25.06
CA ASP A 145 -15.13 -28.62 -24.66
C ASP A 145 -14.75 -27.73 -23.49
N VAL A 146 -13.79 -28.22 -22.70
CA VAL A 146 -13.31 -27.53 -21.50
C VAL A 146 -11.91 -26.98 -21.80
N PHE A 147 -11.72 -25.70 -21.55
CA PHE A 147 -10.40 -25.09 -21.62
C PHE A 147 -9.73 -25.32 -20.28
N VAL A 148 -8.63 -26.06 -20.29
CA VAL A 148 -7.92 -26.50 -19.09
C VAL A 148 -6.58 -25.77 -19.03
N THR A 149 -6.28 -25.19 -17.87
CA THR A 149 -4.95 -24.63 -17.62
C THR A 149 -4.39 -25.30 -16.36
N ILE A 150 -3.17 -25.80 -16.45
CA ILE A 150 -2.46 -26.36 -15.30
C ILE A 150 -1.13 -25.64 -15.16
N GLY A 151 -0.64 -25.56 -13.95
CA GLY A 151 0.62 -24.87 -13.76
C GLY A 151 1.27 -25.15 -12.44
N ALA A 152 2.51 -24.69 -12.34
CA ALA A 152 3.32 -24.82 -11.13
C ALA A 152 4.17 -23.56 -10.98
N GLU A 153 4.48 -23.21 -9.75
CA GLU A 153 5.26 -22.03 -9.45
C GLU A 153 6.19 -22.32 -8.28
N TYR A 154 7.41 -21.85 -8.38
CA TYR A 154 8.37 -21.81 -7.29
C TYR A 154 8.71 -20.36 -7.01
N ARG A 155 8.70 -19.97 -5.72
CA ARG A 155 9.03 -18.59 -5.31
C ARG A 155 10.01 -18.65 -4.15
N HIS A 156 11.06 -17.85 -4.24
CA HIS A 156 11.99 -17.63 -3.15
C HIS A 156 11.99 -16.15 -2.81
N GLU A 157 11.89 -15.83 -1.54
CA GLU A 157 11.89 -14.44 -1.06
C GLU A 157 13.01 -14.27 -0.05
N ASN A 158 13.60 -13.07 -0.05
CA ASN A 158 14.62 -12.71 0.94
C ASN A 158 14.39 -11.26 1.36
N TYR A 159 14.50 -11.01 2.64
CA TYR A 159 14.31 -9.69 3.21
C TYR A 159 15.47 -9.39 4.14
N GLN A 160 16.07 -8.20 3.98
CA GLN A 160 17.20 -7.77 4.79
C GLN A 160 16.93 -6.38 5.35
N ILE A 161 17.34 -6.18 6.60
CA ILE A 161 17.49 -4.86 7.18
C ILE A 161 18.99 -4.67 7.42
N LYS A 162 19.54 -3.61 6.84
CA LYS A 162 20.96 -3.26 7.00
C LYS A 162 21.09 -2.11 7.98
N ALA A 163 21.98 -2.24 8.94
CA ALA A 163 22.16 -1.21 9.97
C ALA A 163 22.69 0.08 9.36
N GLY A 164 22.31 1.20 9.98
CA GLY A 164 22.83 2.50 9.63
C GLY A 164 24.14 2.80 10.34
N GLU A 165 24.64 4.02 10.15
CA GLU A 165 25.83 4.45 10.89
C GLU A 165 25.52 4.61 12.35
N LYS A 166 26.54 4.47 13.18
CA LYS A 166 26.35 4.43 14.63
C LYS A 166 25.62 5.67 15.17
N ALA A 167 26.00 6.85 14.68
CA ALA A 167 25.36 8.08 15.16
C ALA A 167 23.88 8.13 14.90
N SER A 168 23.37 7.37 13.90
CA SER A 168 21.97 7.42 13.55
C SER A 168 21.08 6.68 14.54
N TYR A 169 21.62 5.80 15.36
CA TYR A 169 20.77 4.98 16.23
C TYR A 169 21.16 4.99 17.71
N ILE A 170 22.34 5.51 18.10
CA ILE A 170 22.74 5.40 19.50
C ILE A 170 22.03 6.42 20.39
N THR A 171 21.91 6.06 21.66
CA THR A 171 21.53 6.96 22.74
C THR A 171 22.70 7.04 23.69
N VAL A 172 23.26 8.25 23.87
CA VAL A 172 24.37 8.44 24.78
C VAL A 172 23.82 8.43 26.21
N LEU A 173 24.47 7.68 27.08
CA LEU A 173 24.05 7.52 28.47
C LEU A 173 25.01 8.25 29.41
N ASP A 174 24.48 8.71 30.53
CA ASP A 174 25.32 9.31 31.56
C ASP A 174 26.00 8.23 32.42
N GLU A 175 26.73 8.65 33.44
CA GLU A 175 27.47 7.71 34.27
C GLU A 175 26.57 6.76 35.04
N GLU A 176 25.34 7.16 35.30
CA GLU A 176 24.34 6.32 35.96
C GLU A 176 23.61 5.38 35.00
N GLY A 177 23.88 5.47 33.70
CA GLY A 177 23.23 4.65 32.70
C GLY A 177 21.92 5.18 32.17
N ASN A 178 21.64 6.46 32.45
CA ASN A 178 20.40 7.10 31.96
C ASN A 178 20.67 7.90 30.68
N PRO A 179 19.72 7.98 29.76
CA PRO A 179 19.94 8.82 28.59
C PRO A 179 20.17 10.28 28.95
N VAL A 180 21.18 10.90 28.34
CA VAL A 180 21.40 12.32 28.56
C VAL A 180 20.35 13.17 27.84
N ALA A 181 19.80 12.65 26.76
CA ALA A 181 18.73 13.28 25.99
C ALA A 181 18.20 12.24 25.01
N ALA A 182 17.22 12.62 24.21
CA ALA A 182 16.65 11.72 23.19
C ALA A 182 17.73 11.24 22.23
N GLY A 183 17.79 9.96 21.97
CA GLY A 183 18.79 9.36 21.10
C GLY A 183 18.28 9.08 19.69
N GLY A 184 19.22 8.72 18.84
CA GLY A 184 18.92 8.44 17.43
C GLY A 184 18.73 9.69 16.61
N ALA A 185 18.83 9.56 15.31
CA ALA A 185 18.55 10.68 14.40
C ALA A 185 17.10 11.08 14.53
N GLN A 186 16.86 12.39 14.51
CA GLN A 186 15.49 12.90 14.63
C GLN A 186 14.72 12.68 13.36
N VAL A 187 13.47 12.51 13.50
CA VAL A 187 12.38 12.12 12.64
C VAL A 187 12.37 10.63 12.36
N LEU A 188 13.53 10.01 12.14
CA LEU A 188 13.61 8.56 11.94
C LEU A 188 14.97 8.11 12.45
N ALA A 189 14.96 7.28 13.49
CA ALA A 189 16.22 6.71 13.97
C ALA A 189 16.71 5.66 12.98
N GLY A 190 18.02 5.55 12.86
CA GLY A 190 18.61 4.53 12.00
C GLY A 190 18.42 3.14 12.54
N PHE A 191 18.56 2.16 11.68
CA PHE A 191 18.48 0.77 12.10
C PHE A 191 19.75 0.40 12.84
N SER A 192 19.58 -0.17 14.02
CA SER A 192 20.71 -0.62 14.82
C SER A 192 21.14 -2.01 14.36
N PRO A 193 22.33 -2.46 14.78
CA PRO A 193 22.70 -3.85 14.49
C PRO A 193 21.73 -4.88 15.07
N GLU A 194 21.05 -4.55 16.17
CA GLU A 194 20.03 -5.44 16.72
C GLU A 194 18.80 -5.53 15.84
N SER A 195 18.54 -4.51 15.02
CA SER A 195 17.43 -4.54 14.06
C SER A 195 17.80 -5.24 12.75
N ALA A 196 19.09 -5.41 12.48
CA ALA A 196 19.54 -6.01 11.23
C ALA A 196 19.06 -7.45 11.14
N THR A 197 18.66 -7.86 9.94
CA THR A 197 18.13 -9.19 9.74
C THR A 197 18.36 -9.62 8.30
N ASP A 198 18.31 -10.93 8.08
CA ASP A 198 18.41 -11.54 6.76
C ASP A 198 17.56 -12.79 6.79
N LYS A 199 16.35 -12.71 6.26
CA LYS A 199 15.34 -13.77 6.34
C LYS A 199 14.92 -14.21 4.97
N SER A 200 14.77 -15.51 4.79
CA SER A 200 14.33 -16.09 3.52
C SER A 200 13.18 -17.04 3.73
N ARG A 201 12.44 -17.25 2.66
CA ARG A 201 11.34 -18.20 2.64
C ARG A 201 11.12 -18.63 1.19
N HIS A 202 10.64 -19.86 1.00
CA HIS A 202 10.25 -20.30 -0.34
C HIS A 202 8.91 -20.99 -0.29
N ASN A 203 8.25 -21.05 -1.45
CA ASN A 203 7.04 -21.84 -1.58
C ASN A 203 6.93 -22.45 -2.96
N VAL A 204 6.21 -23.56 -3.01
CA VAL A 204 5.89 -24.27 -4.24
C VAL A 204 4.38 -24.31 -4.35
N ALA A 205 3.87 -24.04 -5.54
CA ALA A 205 2.43 -24.05 -5.79
C ALA A 205 2.13 -24.85 -7.05
N VAL A 206 0.96 -25.51 -7.04
CA VAL A 206 0.41 -26.11 -8.24
C VAL A 206 -1.04 -25.67 -8.36
N PHE A 207 -1.52 -25.52 -9.61
CA PHE A 207 -2.89 -25.06 -9.81
C PHE A 207 -3.49 -25.64 -11.07
N ALA A 208 -4.82 -25.65 -11.10
CA ALA A 208 -5.59 -26.05 -12.26
C ALA A 208 -6.81 -25.17 -12.38
N GLU A 209 -7.20 -24.89 -13.61
CA GLU A 209 -8.39 -24.11 -13.90
C GLU A 209 -9.13 -24.76 -15.06
N PHE A 210 -10.46 -24.81 -14.93
CA PHE A 210 -11.35 -25.39 -15.94
C PHE A 210 -12.39 -24.35 -16.32
N ASP A 211 -12.54 -24.09 -17.61
CA ASP A 211 -13.40 -23.05 -18.14
C ASP A 211 -14.22 -23.64 -19.28
N THR A 212 -15.55 -23.63 -19.15
CA THR A 212 -16.39 -24.23 -20.16
C THR A 212 -17.74 -23.52 -20.21
N TYR A 213 -18.49 -23.82 -21.28
CA TYR A 213 -19.88 -23.40 -21.44
C TYR A 213 -20.77 -24.60 -21.22
N LEU A 214 -21.69 -24.48 -20.26
CA LEU A 214 -22.70 -25.53 -20.05
C LEU A 214 -23.87 -25.41 -21.03
N THR A 215 -24.14 -24.20 -21.46
CA THR A 215 -24.98 -23.91 -22.64
C THR A 215 -24.27 -22.86 -23.47
N THR A 216 -24.82 -22.48 -24.62
CA THR A 216 -24.20 -21.42 -25.42
C THR A 216 -24.13 -20.10 -24.67
N ASP A 217 -24.98 -19.92 -23.66
CA ASP A 217 -25.09 -18.65 -22.96
C ASP A 217 -24.55 -18.70 -21.52
N TRP A 218 -24.12 -19.86 -21.05
CA TRP A 218 -23.79 -20.05 -19.65
C TRP A 218 -22.36 -20.57 -19.51
N ASN A 219 -21.46 -19.71 -19.02
CA ASN A 219 -20.04 -20.02 -18.80
C ASN A 219 -19.80 -20.28 -17.31
N VAL A 220 -18.98 -21.28 -17.03
CA VAL A 220 -18.58 -21.63 -15.66
C VAL A 220 -17.08 -21.84 -15.62
N VAL A 221 -16.43 -21.32 -14.58
CA VAL A 221 -15.00 -21.49 -14.36
C VAL A 221 -14.79 -22.05 -12.96
N LEU A 222 -13.98 -23.11 -12.86
CA LEU A 222 -13.61 -23.72 -11.57
C LEU A 222 -12.10 -23.75 -11.50
N ALA A 223 -11.53 -23.30 -10.38
CA ALA A 223 -10.07 -23.25 -10.21
C ALA A 223 -9.71 -23.69 -8.80
N GLY A 224 -8.52 -24.27 -8.68
CA GLY A 224 -7.96 -24.63 -7.39
C GLY A 224 -6.46 -24.44 -7.41
N ARG A 225 -5.91 -24.12 -6.23
CA ARG A 225 -4.48 -23.88 -6.08
C ARG A 225 -4.02 -24.42 -4.74
N PHE A 226 -2.96 -25.24 -4.77
CA PHE A 226 -2.34 -25.76 -3.58
C PHE A 226 -0.95 -25.15 -3.45
N GLU A 227 -0.60 -24.68 -2.25
CA GLU A 227 0.72 -24.08 -1.99
C GLU A 227 1.31 -24.69 -0.73
N ASP A 228 2.62 -24.85 -0.74
CA ASP A 228 3.36 -25.30 0.43
C ASP A 228 4.51 -24.33 0.69
N TYR A 229 4.48 -23.71 1.86
CA TYR A 229 5.47 -22.70 2.29
C TYR A 229 6.49 -23.35 3.22
N SER A 230 7.74 -22.91 3.10
CA SER A 230 8.81 -23.44 3.95
C SER A 230 8.60 -23.10 5.42
N ASP A 231 7.84 -22.03 5.74
CA ASP A 231 7.66 -21.59 7.12
C ASP A 231 6.24 -21.78 7.66
N PHE A 232 5.22 -21.82 6.81
CA PHE A 232 3.83 -21.83 7.29
C PHE A 232 3.07 -23.12 7.02
N GLY A 233 3.61 -24.00 6.21
CA GLY A 233 2.89 -25.20 5.83
C GLY A 233 2.03 -24.99 4.59
N SER A 234 1.00 -25.79 4.46
CA SER A 234 0.25 -25.90 3.22
C SER A 234 -1.07 -25.15 3.27
N THR A 235 -1.54 -24.71 2.10
CA THR A 235 -2.85 -24.10 1.97
C THR A 235 -3.47 -24.52 0.64
N PHE A 236 -4.80 -24.52 0.61
CA PHE A 236 -5.56 -24.77 -0.60
C PHE A 236 -6.60 -23.66 -0.77
N THR A 237 -6.64 -23.07 -1.96
CA THR A 237 -7.64 -22.04 -2.28
C THR A 237 -8.38 -22.45 -3.53
N SER A 238 -9.61 -21.97 -3.68
CA SER A 238 -10.44 -22.34 -4.81
C SER A 238 -11.35 -21.21 -5.23
N LYS A 239 -11.86 -21.31 -6.46
CA LYS A 239 -12.73 -20.30 -7.04
C LYS A 239 -13.76 -20.97 -7.93
N LEU A 240 -15.00 -20.50 -7.83
CA LEU A 240 -16.07 -20.84 -8.76
C LEU A 240 -16.64 -19.53 -9.28
N ALA A 241 -16.66 -19.38 -10.61
CA ALA A 241 -17.20 -18.19 -11.26
C ALA A 241 -18.19 -18.61 -12.33
N SER A 242 -19.18 -17.76 -12.57
CA SER A 242 -20.21 -18.06 -13.55
C SER A 242 -20.67 -16.79 -14.23
N ARG A 243 -20.99 -16.91 -15.52
CA ARG A 243 -21.54 -15.81 -16.29
C ARG A 243 -22.64 -16.35 -17.16
N TYR A 244 -23.80 -15.68 -17.12
CA TYR A 244 -24.96 -16.09 -17.90
C TYR A 244 -25.43 -14.92 -18.76
N SER A 245 -25.47 -15.12 -20.07
CA SER A 245 -25.92 -14.11 -21.02
C SER A 245 -27.42 -14.27 -21.22
N ILE A 246 -28.19 -13.30 -20.71
CA ILE A 246 -29.63 -13.33 -20.82
C ILE A 246 -30.04 -13.03 -22.28
N ASN A 247 -29.37 -12.03 -22.87
CA ASN A 247 -29.55 -11.66 -24.25
C ASN A 247 -28.30 -10.94 -24.74
N GLU A 248 -28.37 -10.35 -25.92
CA GLU A 248 -27.18 -9.67 -26.46
C GLU A 248 -26.77 -8.45 -25.67
N SER A 249 -27.69 -7.90 -24.87
CA SER A 249 -27.42 -6.67 -24.11
C SER A 249 -27.11 -6.90 -22.65
N LEU A 250 -27.53 -8.00 -22.07
CA LEU A 250 -27.47 -8.17 -20.61
C LEU A 250 -26.87 -9.51 -20.26
N SER A 251 -25.82 -9.46 -19.40
CA SER A 251 -25.19 -10.64 -18.81
C SER A 251 -25.17 -10.49 -17.28
N LEU A 252 -25.36 -11.61 -16.61
CA LEU A 252 -25.20 -11.69 -15.15
C LEU A 252 -23.91 -12.42 -14.85
N ARG A 253 -23.25 -12.05 -13.75
CA ARG A 253 -22.01 -12.72 -13.35
C ARG A 253 -21.91 -12.82 -11.83
N GLY A 254 -21.21 -13.84 -11.38
CA GLY A 254 -20.96 -14.02 -9.96
C GLY A 254 -19.77 -14.90 -9.75
N ALA A 255 -19.20 -14.82 -8.55
CA ALA A 255 -18.06 -15.64 -8.19
C ALA A 255 -17.98 -15.77 -6.68
N ILE A 256 -17.41 -16.89 -6.24
CA ILE A 256 -17.03 -17.11 -4.86
C ILE A 256 -15.64 -17.71 -4.86
N SER A 257 -14.77 -17.18 -4.00
CA SER A 257 -13.41 -17.68 -3.92
C SER A 257 -12.91 -17.61 -2.49
N THR A 258 -11.90 -18.42 -2.20
CA THR A 258 -11.17 -18.34 -0.95
C THR A 258 -9.78 -17.80 -1.24
N GLY A 259 -9.19 -17.15 -0.24
CA GLY A 259 -7.85 -16.60 -0.36
C GLY A 259 -7.04 -16.86 0.89
N PHE A 260 -5.75 -16.67 0.76
CA PHE A 260 -4.81 -16.92 1.83
C PHE A 260 -3.66 -15.93 1.65
N ARG A 261 -3.18 -15.41 2.77
CA ARG A 261 -2.00 -14.54 2.71
C ARG A 261 -1.10 -14.84 3.89
N ALA A 262 0.10 -15.30 3.60
CA ALA A 262 1.11 -15.50 4.63
C ALA A 262 1.58 -14.14 5.15
N PRO A 263 1.97 -14.01 6.41
CA PRO A 263 2.59 -12.77 6.87
C PRO A 263 3.81 -12.48 6.00
N SER A 264 3.99 -11.22 5.64
CA SER A 264 5.19 -10.87 4.87
C SER A 264 6.43 -11.00 5.74
N LEU A 265 7.58 -11.17 5.10
CA LEU A 265 8.83 -11.19 5.84
C LEU A 265 9.05 -9.87 6.58
N ALA A 266 8.60 -8.76 6.00
CA ALA A 266 8.68 -7.46 6.67
C ALA A 266 7.80 -7.41 7.91
N GLN A 267 6.59 -7.97 7.85
CA GLN A 267 5.72 -7.98 9.03
C GLN A 267 6.32 -8.77 10.18
N THR A 268 7.06 -9.82 9.87
CA THR A 268 7.68 -10.63 10.93
C THR A 268 8.99 -10.05 11.44
N SER A 269 9.61 -9.11 10.74
CA SER A 269 10.99 -8.69 11.01
C SER A 269 11.22 -7.20 11.30
N UNK A 270 10.44 -6.17 10.95
CA UNK A 270 10.62 -4.93 10.99
C UNK A 270 10.76 -4.54 12.27
N LYS A 271 11.76 -3.93 12.56
CA LYS A 271 12.04 -3.25 13.84
C LYS A 271 12.51 -1.83 13.57
N SER A 272 11.79 -0.89 14.10
CA SER A 272 12.14 0.51 13.89
C SER A 272 11.63 1.36 15.04
N VAL A 273 12.17 2.58 15.15
CA VAL A 273 11.68 3.56 16.10
C VAL A 273 11.42 4.85 15.33
N SER A 274 10.25 5.43 15.52
CA SER A 274 9.91 6.69 14.87
C SER A 274 9.10 7.57 15.81
N THR A 275 9.02 8.86 15.48
CA THR A 275 8.20 9.79 16.24
C THR A 275 6.78 9.76 15.67
N VAL A 276 5.82 9.49 16.54
CA VAL A 276 4.40 9.42 16.16
C VAL A 276 3.64 10.35 17.09
N PHE A 277 2.69 11.11 16.55
CA PHE A 277 1.83 11.96 17.35
C PHE A 277 0.64 11.17 17.85
N GLU A 278 0.42 11.22 19.14
CA GLU A 278 -0.69 10.54 19.78
C GLU A 278 -1.43 11.58 20.61
N ASN A 279 -2.68 11.86 20.23
CA ASN A 279 -3.45 12.95 20.84
C ASN A 279 -2.68 14.27 20.79
N GLY A 280 -1.94 14.49 19.70
CA GLY A 280 -1.20 15.72 19.48
C GLY A 280 0.12 15.84 20.20
N ILE A 281 0.57 14.78 20.88
CA ILE A 281 1.81 14.79 21.63
C ILE A 281 2.80 13.84 20.96
N PRO A 282 4.00 14.30 20.58
CA PRO A 282 4.97 13.40 19.95
C PRO A 282 5.51 12.37 20.94
N SER A 283 5.66 11.14 20.45
CA SER A 283 6.14 10.03 21.26
C SER A 283 7.05 9.17 20.38
N GLU A 284 8.13 8.64 20.98
CA GLU A 284 9.02 7.73 20.29
C GLU A 284 8.43 6.32 20.38
N VAL A 285 7.94 5.83 19.25
CA VAL A 285 7.23 4.55 19.19
C VAL A 285 8.11 3.52 18.49
N GLY A 286 8.30 2.38 19.13
CA GLY A 286 9.01 1.25 18.55
C GLY A 286 8.01 0.30 17.91
N LEU A 287 8.25 -0.05 16.65
CA LEU A 287 7.55 -1.15 16.00
C LEU A 287 8.48 -2.35 16.10
N PHE A 288 8.05 -3.37 16.85
CA PHE A 288 8.93 -4.49 17.19
C PHE A 288 8.39 -5.79 16.60
N PRO A 289 9.28 -6.66 16.12
CA PRO A 289 8.87 -8.02 15.75
C PRO A 289 8.26 -8.75 16.92
N VAL A 290 7.38 -9.69 16.64
CA VAL A 290 6.65 -10.41 17.70
C VAL A 290 7.57 -11.26 18.57
N ASP A 291 8.76 -11.63 18.09
CA ASP A 291 9.67 -12.44 18.88
C ASP A 291 10.62 -11.62 19.75
N GLU A 292 10.54 -10.31 19.71
CA GLU A 292 11.33 -9.45 20.61
C GLU A 292 10.85 -9.59 22.06
N PRO A 293 11.77 -9.60 23.04
CA PRO A 293 11.34 -9.75 24.42
C PRO A 293 10.33 -8.71 24.89
N ALA A 294 10.50 -7.44 24.51
CA ALA A 294 9.56 -6.40 24.91
C ALA A 294 8.17 -6.65 24.31
N ALA A 295 8.12 -7.07 23.05
CA ALA A 295 6.83 -7.36 22.42
C ALA A 295 6.16 -8.56 23.07
N LYS A 296 6.92 -9.63 23.33
CA LYS A 296 6.35 -10.81 24.00
C LYS A 296 5.84 -10.47 25.38
N ALA A 297 6.56 -9.63 26.13
CA ALA A 297 6.13 -9.20 27.45
C ALA A 297 4.81 -8.43 27.38
N LEU A 298 4.49 -7.85 26.25
CA LEU A 298 3.26 -7.10 26.03
C LEU A 298 2.21 -7.91 25.25
N GLY A 299 2.40 -9.22 25.12
CA GLY A 299 1.37 -10.10 24.59
C GLY A 299 1.51 -10.50 23.15
N ALA A 300 2.61 -10.14 22.49
CA ALA A 300 2.79 -10.54 21.09
C ALA A 300 2.87 -12.04 20.93
N ARG A 301 2.31 -12.54 19.84
CA ARG A 301 2.30 -13.96 19.48
C ARG A 301 2.81 -14.12 18.06
N ASP A 302 3.32 -15.30 17.73
CA ASP A 302 3.73 -15.60 16.37
C ASP A 302 2.58 -15.32 15.41
N LEU A 303 2.91 -14.78 14.24
CA LEU A 303 1.89 -14.42 13.27
C LEU A 303 1.41 -15.63 12.51
N ASP A 304 0.11 -15.69 12.29
CA ASP A 304 -0.57 -16.68 11.46
C ASP A 304 -0.97 -16.05 10.14
N ALA A 305 -1.28 -16.90 9.16
CA ALA A 305 -1.77 -16.43 7.88
C ALA A 305 -3.18 -15.84 8.01
N GLU A 306 -3.48 -14.89 7.13
CA GLU A 306 -4.85 -14.41 6.93
C GLU A 306 -5.57 -15.34 5.98
N GLU A 307 -6.87 -15.51 6.19
CA GLU A 307 -7.72 -16.28 5.28
C GLU A 307 -8.92 -15.45 4.89
N SER A 308 -9.37 -15.59 3.65
CA SER A 308 -10.48 -14.79 3.18
C SER A 308 -11.49 -15.61 2.39
N VAL A 309 -12.73 -15.12 2.39
CA VAL A 309 -13.79 -15.57 1.49
C VAL A 309 -14.29 -14.34 0.76
N ASN A 310 -14.33 -14.43 -0.57
CA ASN A 310 -14.72 -13.33 -1.44
C ASN A 310 -15.93 -13.74 -2.25
N MET A 311 -16.97 -12.90 -2.27
CA MET A 311 -18.16 -13.14 -3.06
C MET A 311 -18.46 -11.91 -3.89
N THR A 312 -18.85 -12.12 -5.16
CA THR A 312 -19.27 -11.03 -6.03
C THR A 312 -20.51 -11.45 -6.80
N ALA A 313 -21.33 -10.48 -7.14
CA ALA A 313 -22.47 -10.69 -8.01
C ALA A 313 -22.75 -9.38 -8.75
N GLY A 314 -23.04 -9.46 -10.02
CA GLY A 314 -23.27 -8.24 -10.77
C GLY A 314 -23.85 -8.49 -12.14
N PHE A 315 -23.92 -7.43 -12.92
CA PHE A 315 -24.40 -7.53 -14.28
C PHE A 315 -23.64 -6.57 -15.18
N ILE A 316 -23.69 -6.87 -16.45
CA ILE A 316 -23.15 -6.03 -17.53
C ILE A 316 -24.29 -5.78 -18.50
N PHE A 317 -24.55 -4.50 -18.78
CA PHE A 317 -25.55 -4.10 -19.74
C PHE A 317 -24.91 -3.22 -20.80
N THR A 318 -25.09 -3.57 -22.07
CA THR A 318 -24.61 -2.73 -23.18
C THR A 318 -25.71 -2.60 -24.22
N GLN A 319 -25.89 -1.38 -24.70
CA GLN A 319 -26.83 -1.15 -25.81
C GLN A 319 -26.44 0.13 -26.52
N GLY A 320 -26.22 0.03 -27.83
CA GLY A 320 -25.76 1.16 -28.58
C GLY A 320 -24.44 1.67 -28.02
N GLY A 321 -24.36 2.98 -27.78
CA GLY A 321 -23.17 3.58 -27.19
C GLY A 321 -23.07 3.53 -25.68
N PHE A 322 -24.05 2.90 -25.01
CA PHE A 322 -24.13 2.90 -23.56
C PHE A 322 -23.66 1.56 -23.00
N SER A 323 -22.87 1.62 -21.93
CA SER A 323 -22.42 0.44 -21.20
C SER A 323 -22.52 0.71 -19.71
N LEU A 324 -23.03 -0.28 -18.97
CA LEU A 324 -23.16 -0.18 -17.52
C LEU A 324 -22.74 -1.51 -16.90
N THR A 325 -21.84 -1.46 -15.94
CA THR A 325 -21.56 -2.62 -15.09
C THR A 325 -21.86 -2.25 -13.66
N LEU A 326 -22.42 -3.21 -12.94
CA LEU A 326 -22.66 -3.08 -11.52
C LEU A 326 -22.22 -4.38 -10.87
N ASP A 327 -21.34 -4.28 -9.89
CA ASP A 327 -20.86 -5.44 -9.13
C ASP A 327 -20.96 -5.15 -7.65
N ALA A 328 -21.64 -6.03 -6.95
CA ALA A 328 -21.68 -6.01 -5.49
C ALA A 328 -20.68 -7.04 -4.98
N TYR A 329 -20.00 -6.74 -3.88
CA TYR A 329 -18.99 -7.66 -3.37
C TYR A 329 -19.01 -7.67 -1.86
N ARG A 330 -18.50 -8.79 -1.32
CA ARG A 330 -18.29 -8.96 0.10
C ARG A 330 -16.99 -9.73 0.31
N ILE A 331 -16.15 -9.20 1.17
CA ILE A 331 -14.84 -9.77 1.49
C ILE A 331 -14.80 -9.97 3.00
N ASP A 332 -14.72 -11.23 3.44
CA ASP A 332 -14.52 -11.55 4.85
C ASP A 332 -13.09 -12.01 5.02
N ILE A 333 -12.36 -11.38 5.93
CA ILE A 333 -10.98 -11.76 6.23
C ILE A 333 -10.92 -12.17 7.69
N ASP A 334 -10.44 -13.39 7.93
CA ASP A 334 -10.22 -13.92 9.28
C ASP A 334 -8.75 -13.82 9.65
N ASP A 335 -8.50 -13.59 10.92
CA ASP A 335 -7.13 -13.50 11.45
C ASP A 335 -6.31 -12.44 10.72
N ARG A 336 -6.94 -11.30 10.49
CA ARG A 336 -6.30 -10.20 9.75
C ARG A 336 -5.14 -9.64 10.56
N ILE A 337 -4.02 -9.40 9.87
CA ILE A 337 -2.82 -8.87 10.50
C ILE A 337 -2.94 -7.35 10.54
N VAL A 338 -2.86 -6.79 11.74
CA VAL A 338 -2.99 -5.36 11.96
C VAL A 338 -1.92 -4.93 12.94
N LEU A 339 -1.68 -3.62 13.01
CA LEU A 339 -0.82 -3.06 14.06
C LEU A 339 -1.60 -2.93 15.36
N SER A 340 -0.95 -3.25 16.45
CA SER A 340 -1.55 -3.02 17.76
C SER A 340 -1.70 -1.53 18.03
N GLU A 341 -2.43 -1.20 19.10
CA GLU A 341 -2.41 0.15 19.64
C GLU A 341 -0.98 0.50 20.08
N ASN A 342 -0.70 1.79 20.21
CA ASN A 342 0.54 2.24 20.83
C ASN A 342 0.45 1.96 22.31
N LEU A 343 1.22 1.00 22.79
CA LEU A 343 1.22 0.61 24.21
C LEU A 343 2.23 1.46 24.94
N SER A 344 1.78 2.20 25.94
CA SER A 344 2.63 3.17 26.63
C SER A 344 2.27 3.22 28.11
N GLY A 345 3.02 4.00 28.87
CA GLY A 345 2.80 4.20 30.30
C GLY A 345 3.92 3.62 31.12
N PRO A 346 3.85 3.83 32.45
CA PRO A 346 5.00 3.45 33.31
C PRO A 346 5.33 1.96 33.26
N GLU A 347 4.31 1.10 33.15
CA GLU A 347 4.56 -0.33 33.08
C GLU A 347 5.26 -0.72 31.79
N VAL A 348 4.88 -0.08 30.68
CA VAL A 348 5.53 -0.34 29.39
C VAL A 348 6.96 0.20 29.41
N GLU A 349 7.15 1.39 29.98
CA GLU A 349 8.48 1.97 30.05
C GLU A 349 9.42 1.09 30.87
N ALA A 350 8.93 0.47 31.95
CA ALA A 350 9.72 -0.44 32.74
C ALA A 350 10.14 -1.68 31.94
N ILE A 351 9.21 -2.22 31.14
CA ILE A 351 9.51 -3.37 30.28
C ILE A 351 10.57 -2.98 29.24
N LEU A 352 10.43 -1.79 28.64
CA LEU A 352 11.40 -1.33 27.66
C LEU A 352 12.78 -1.14 28.27
N ALA A 353 12.84 -0.57 29.46
CA ALA A 353 14.11 -0.37 30.13
C ALA A 353 14.79 -1.69 30.45
N GLU A 354 14.03 -2.68 30.91
CA GLU A 354 14.57 -4.00 31.19
C GLU A 354 15.09 -4.69 29.94
N ALA A 355 14.46 -4.42 28.79
CA ALA A 355 14.90 -4.97 27.50
C ALA A 355 16.03 -4.18 26.86
N GLY A 356 16.46 -3.05 27.48
CA GLY A 356 17.52 -2.23 26.94
C GLY A 356 17.09 -1.25 25.84
N GLU A 357 15.80 -1.03 25.69
CA GLU A 357 15.25 -0.16 24.63
C GLU A 357 15.08 1.26 25.16
N VAL A 358 16.21 1.96 25.32
CA VAL A 358 16.22 3.25 26.01
C VAL A 358 15.72 4.41 25.15
N ASN A 359 15.61 4.23 23.85
CA ASN A 359 15.18 5.28 22.93
C ASN A 359 13.70 5.20 22.57
N THR A 360 12.92 4.43 23.30
CA THR A 360 11.55 4.12 22.95
C THR A 360 10.66 4.38 24.14
N GLN A 361 9.52 5.05 23.92
CA GLN A 361 8.55 5.35 24.96
C GLN A 361 7.34 4.45 24.90
N SER A 362 7.01 3.94 23.72
CA SER A 362 5.86 3.05 23.53
C SER A 362 6.18 2.01 22.48
N VAL A 363 5.34 1.00 22.40
CA VAL A 363 5.58 -0.17 21.54
C VAL A 363 4.32 -0.51 20.78
N ARG A 364 4.53 -0.86 19.51
CA ARG A 364 3.51 -1.49 18.67
C ARG A 364 4.07 -2.79 18.12
N TYR A 365 3.19 -3.68 17.75
CA TYR A 365 3.59 -4.90 17.04
C TYR A 365 2.45 -5.36 16.14
N PHE A 366 2.78 -6.14 15.11
CA PHE A 366 1.77 -6.75 14.25
C PHE A 366 1.13 -7.93 14.97
N THR A 367 -0.17 -8.11 14.74
CA THR A 367 -0.94 -9.15 15.42
C THR A 367 -2.13 -9.54 14.57
N ASN A 368 -2.52 -10.83 14.63
CA ASN A 368 -3.73 -11.32 13.97
C ASN A 368 -4.95 -11.03 14.85
N ALA A 369 -5.21 -9.76 15.10
CA ALA A 369 -6.14 -9.37 16.16
C ALA A 369 -7.61 -9.36 15.75
N ILE A 370 -7.92 -9.30 14.45
CA ILE A 370 -9.30 -9.03 14.06
C ILE A 370 -9.77 -9.94 12.93
N ASP A 371 -11.08 -10.06 12.86
CA ASP A 371 -11.79 -10.45 11.65
C ASP A 371 -12.49 -9.21 11.10
N SER A 372 -12.59 -9.12 9.80
CA SER A 372 -13.20 -7.95 9.18
C SER A 372 -14.11 -8.36 8.04
N ARG A 373 -15.06 -7.48 7.72
CA ARG A 373 -15.95 -7.63 6.58
C ARG A 373 -15.98 -6.33 5.81
N THR A 374 -15.73 -6.41 4.51
CA THR A 374 -15.89 -5.27 3.62
C THR A 374 -16.98 -5.61 2.62
N GLN A 375 -17.96 -4.73 2.49
CA GLN A 375 -19.03 -4.89 1.50
C GLN A 375 -19.07 -3.63 0.66
N GLY A 376 -19.38 -3.79 -0.63
CA GLY A 376 -19.42 -2.63 -1.47
C GLY A 376 -20.10 -2.89 -2.79
N VAL A 377 -20.21 -1.81 -3.55
CA VAL A 377 -20.80 -1.82 -4.88
C VAL A 377 -19.92 -0.96 -5.77
N ASP A 378 -19.53 -1.52 -6.93
CA ASP A 378 -18.84 -0.76 -7.97
C ASP A 378 -19.81 -0.57 -9.14
N ILE A 379 -19.95 0.67 -9.59
CA ILE A 379 -20.78 1.03 -10.71
C ILE A 379 -19.91 1.74 -11.73
N VAL A 380 -19.90 1.24 -12.98
CA VAL A 380 -19.17 1.89 -14.06
C VAL A 380 -20.12 2.06 -15.23
N ALA A 381 -20.29 3.28 -15.68
CA ALA A 381 -21.14 3.60 -16.83
C ALA A 381 -20.33 4.41 -17.82
N THR A 382 -20.48 4.09 -19.10
CA THR A 382 -19.87 4.87 -20.17
C THR A 382 -20.92 5.13 -21.24
N TYR A 383 -20.79 6.27 -21.92
CA TYR A 383 -21.69 6.62 -22.99
C TYR A 383 -20.90 7.36 -24.06
N SER A 384 -20.99 6.84 -25.29
CA SER A 384 -20.31 7.44 -26.44
C SER A 384 -21.36 8.08 -27.34
N LEU A 385 -21.16 9.36 -27.62
CA LEU A 385 -22.07 10.15 -28.46
C LEU A 385 -21.31 10.70 -29.65
N GLY A 386 -21.87 10.51 -30.84
CA GLY A 386 -21.41 11.23 -32.02
C GLY A 386 -22.14 12.54 -32.11
N LEU A 387 -21.44 13.63 -32.19
CA LEU A 387 -22.02 14.98 -32.26
C LEU A 387 -21.94 15.54 -33.67
N GLU A 388 -21.85 14.64 -34.65
CA GLU A 388 -21.81 15.01 -36.07
C GLU A 388 -20.63 15.97 -36.33
N SER A 389 -20.91 17.18 -36.80
CA SER A 389 -19.81 18.11 -37.12
C SER A 389 -19.06 18.63 -35.90
N TYR A 390 -19.58 18.38 -34.70
CA TYR A 390 -18.92 18.82 -33.48
C TYR A 390 -18.07 17.74 -32.81
N GLY A 391 -17.83 16.64 -33.55
CA GLY A 391 -16.94 15.60 -33.05
C GLY A 391 -17.62 14.56 -32.21
N ASP A 392 -16.87 13.98 -31.29
CA ASP A 392 -17.32 12.87 -30.47
C ASP A 392 -17.17 13.19 -29.00
N LEU A 393 -18.14 12.78 -28.22
CA LEU A 393 -18.13 12.99 -26.77
C LEU A 393 -18.23 11.64 -26.08
N ARG A 394 -17.36 11.41 -25.11
CA ARG A 394 -17.36 10.18 -24.34
C ARG A 394 -17.52 10.56 -22.87
N LEU A 395 -18.59 10.06 -22.25
CA LEU A 395 -18.89 10.31 -20.85
C LEU A 395 -18.62 9.04 -20.06
N SER A 396 -18.06 9.16 -18.87
CA SER A 396 -17.90 8.01 -18.02
C SER A 396 -18.15 8.38 -16.55
N ALA A 397 -18.62 7.39 -15.82
CA ALA A 397 -18.82 7.52 -14.38
C ALA A 397 -18.38 6.21 -13.75
N ALA A 398 -17.53 6.30 -12.73
CA ALA A 398 -17.14 5.15 -11.94
C ALA A 398 -17.36 5.53 -10.48
N VAL A 399 -18.18 4.74 -9.79
CA VAL A 399 -18.59 5.06 -8.43
C VAL A 399 -18.37 3.81 -7.58
N ASN A 400 -17.75 4.00 -6.43
CA ASN A 400 -17.59 2.94 -5.43
C ASN A 400 -18.25 3.39 -4.14
N PHE A 401 -19.07 2.51 -3.58
CA PHE A 401 -19.57 2.61 -2.22
C PHE A 401 -19.04 1.41 -1.46
N ASN A 402 -18.47 1.62 -0.28
CA ASN A 402 -17.97 0.50 0.49
C ASN A 402 -18.13 0.76 1.97
N ASP A 403 -18.12 -0.32 2.73
CA ASP A 403 -18.24 -0.28 4.17
C ASP A 403 -17.35 -1.38 4.73
N THR A 404 -16.46 -1.03 5.64
CA THR A 404 -15.62 -2.00 6.34
C THR A 404 -16.02 -2.04 7.80
N GLU A 405 -16.20 -3.24 8.31
CA GLU A 405 -16.60 -3.47 9.68
C GLU A 405 -15.62 -4.44 10.31
N VAL A 406 -15.16 -4.13 11.52
CA VAL A 406 -14.41 -5.08 12.34
C VAL A 406 -15.45 -5.96 13.03
N THR A 407 -15.54 -7.23 12.59
CA THR A 407 -16.61 -8.10 13.06
C THR A 407 -16.26 -8.82 14.36
N HIS A 408 -14.95 -8.93 14.65
CA HIS A 408 -14.51 -9.61 15.86
C HIS A 408 -13.13 -9.09 16.21
N VAL A 409 -12.89 -8.84 17.50
CA VAL A 409 -11.58 -8.50 18.04
C VAL A 409 -11.22 -9.59 19.03
N LYS A 410 -10.03 -10.19 18.87
CA LYS A 410 -9.59 -11.23 19.79
C LYS A 410 -9.41 -10.67 21.20
N GLU A 411 -9.55 -11.54 22.17
CA GLU A 411 -9.43 -11.15 23.57
C GLU A 411 -8.02 -10.61 23.84
N ASN A 412 -7.98 -9.63 24.73
CA ASN A 412 -6.73 -9.03 25.16
C ASN A 412 -5.78 -10.11 25.70
N PRO A 413 -4.50 -10.12 25.31
CA PRO A 413 -3.60 -11.12 25.88
C PRO A 413 -3.48 -11.00 27.39
N ALA A 414 -3.23 -12.13 28.04
CA ALA A 414 -3.12 -12.17 29.49
C ALA A 414 -2.02 -11.21 29.99
N GLU A 415 -0.93 -11.07 29.22
CA GLU A 415 0.16 -10.18 29.61
C GLU A 415 -0.31 -8.74 29.74
N LEU A 416 -1.18 -8.29 28.84
CA LEU A 416 -1.71 -6.92 28.91
C LEU A 416 -2.74 -6.79 30.03
N GLU A 417 -3.57 -7.81 30.23
CA GLU A 417 -4.53 -7.78 31.32
C GLU A 417 -3.82 -7.68 32.67
N ALA A 418 -2.68 -8.32 32.81
CA ALA A 418 -1.90 -8.27 34.04
C ALA A 418 -1.38 -6.87 34.35
N LEU A 419 -1.22 -6.02 33.31
CA LEU A 419 -0.73 -4.65 33.51
C LEU A 419 -1.83 -3.68 33.91
N GLY A 420 -3.10 -4.06 33.73
CA GLY A 420 -4.23 -3.23 34.14
C GLY A 420 -5.29 -3.11 33.05
N ASP A 421 -6.44 -2.61 33.46
CA ASP A 421 -7.61 -2.54 32.58
C ASP A 421 -7.45 -1.56 31.43
N SER A 422 -6.51 -0.62 31.54
CA SER A 422 -6.34 0.40 30.50
C SER A 422 -5.51 -0.10 29.31
N TYR A 423 -4.92 -1.28 29.41
CA TYR A 423 -4.07 -1.79 28.33
C TYR A 423 -4.86 -2.74 27.45
N GLU A 424 -5.09 -2.33 26.20
CA GLU A 424 -5.73 -3.15 25.19
C GLU A 424 -4.88 -3.13 23.95
N TYR A 425 -4.68 -4.29 23.31
CA TYR A 425 -3.79 -4.33 22.17
C TYR A 425 -4.49 -3.91 20.87
N PHE A 426 -5.82 -3.87 20.85
CA PHE A 426 -6.54 -3.38 19.69
C PHE A 426 -7.85 -2.80 20.17
N ALA A 427 -7.98 -1.50 20.09
CA ALA A 427 -9.07 -0.79 20.72
C ALA A 427 -9.58 0.30 19.79
N ARG A 428 -10.27 1.28 20.35
CA ARG A 428 -11.04 2.26 19.60
C ARG A 428 -10.27 2.93 18.46
N ARG A 429 -9.05 3.39 18.72
CA ARG A 429 -8.32 4.14 17.71
C ARG A 429 -8.08 3.30 16.46
N GLU A 430 -7.60 2.08 16.65
CA GLU A 430 -7.30 1.22 15.51
C GLU A 430 -8.57 0.68 14.88
N ILE A 431 -9.61 0.36 15.66
CA ILE A 431 -10.88 -0.08 15.10
C ILE A 431 -11.47 1.03 14.21
N THR A 432 -11.51 2.25 14.73
CA THR A 432 -12.08 3.37 13.98
C THR A 432 -11.27 3.69 12.74
N ARG A 433 -9.93 3.56 12.83
CA ARG A 433 -9.08 3.73 11.66
C ARG A 433 -9.46 2.75 10.56
N PHE A 434 -9.70 1.50 10.91
CA PHE A 434 -10.13 0.49 9.95
C PHE A 434 -11.48 0.81 9.35
N GLU A 435 -12.42 1.26 10.18
CA GLU A 435 -13.80 1.43 9.73
C GLU A 435 -14.06 2.76 9.06
N ASP A 436 -13.37 3.83 9.48
CA ASP A 436 -13.69 5.18 9.04
C ASP A 436 -12.49 5.97 8.52
N GLY A 437 -11.30 5.36 8.47
CA GLY A 437 -10.09 6.08 8.09
C GLY A 437 -9.87 6.23 6.60
N THR A 438 -10.71 5.62 5.77
CA THR A 438 -10.66 5.78 4.32
C THR A 438 -12.06 6.09 3.82
N PRO A 439 -12.20 6.73 2.64
CA PRO A 439 -13.52 7.14 2.19
C PRO A 439 -14.47 5.96 1.96
N ALA A 440 -15.71 6.08 2.41
CA ALA A 440 -16.75 5.08 2.14
C ALA A 440 -17.35 5.24 0.74
N ASP A 441 -17.10 6.34 0.08
CA ASP A 441 -17.50 6.50 -1.31
C ASP A 441 -16.46 7.30 -2.07
N LYS A 442 -16.34 6.95 -3.35
CA LYS A 442 -15.47 7.68 -4.27
C LYS A 442 -16.14 7.68 -5.63
N TRP A 443 -16.14 8.84 -6.27
CA TRP A 443 -16.79 9.04 -7.57
C TRP A 443 -15.77 9.60 -8.54
N ASN A 444 -15.72 9.03 -9.74
CA ASN A 444 -14.94 9.58 -10.84
C ASN A 444 -15.90 9.83 -12.00
N LEU A 445 -16.07 11.07 -12.37
CA LEU A 445 -16.89 11.46 -13.51
C LEU A 445 -15.98 12.10 -14.53
N SER A 446 -16.12 11.73 -15.80
CA SER A 446 -15.29 12.37 -16.83
C SER A 446 -16.06 12.55 -18.11
N ALA A 447 -15.64 13.57 -18.87
CA ALA A 447 -16.11 13.84 -20.21
C ALA A 447 -14.89 14.09 -21.07
N THR A 448 -14.80 13.35 -22.19
CA THR A 448 -13.73 13.54 -23.16
C THR A 448 -14.35 13.93 -24.49
N TRP A 449 -13.98 15.09 -24.98
CA TRP A 449 -14.53 15.64 -26.22
C TRP A 449 -13.42 15.68 -27.25
N ASP A 450 -13.60 14.93 -28.34
CA ASP A 450 -12.69 14.93 -29.49
C ASP A 450 -13.32 15.78 -30.58
N PHE A 451 -12.67 16.87 -30.92
CA PHE A 451 -13.17 17.80 -31.92
C PHE A 451 -12.01 18.27 -32.78
N GLU A 452 -12.04 17.87 -34.04
CA GLU A 452 -10.96 18.16 -34.96
C GLU A 452 -9.63 17.68 -34.38
N ASN A 453 -8.66 18.59 -34.21
CA ASN A 453 -7.34 18.22 -33.70
C ASN A 453 -7.23 18.37 -32.18
N PHE A 454 -8.35 18.68 -31.51
CA PHE A 454 -8.36 18.90 -30.06
C PHE A 454 -8.99 17.73 -29.35
N GLN A 455 -8.46 17.43 -28.17
CA GLN A 455 -9.13 16.54 -27.23
C GLN A 455 -9.16 17.26 -25.88
N THR A 456 -10.35 17.42 -25.33
CA THR A 456 -10.55 18.06 -24.05
C THR A 456 -11.11 17.04 -23.06
N THR A 457 -10.49 16.90 -21.91
CA THR A 457 -10.97 16.00 -20.86
C THR A 457 -11.24 16.81 -19.61
N LEU A 458 -12.46 16.67 -19.10
CA LEU A 458 -12.86 17.25 -17.82
C LEU A 458 -13.17 16.11 -16.88
N ARG A 459 -12.56 16.10 -15.70
CA ARG A 459 -12.74 15.03 -14.72
C ARG A 459 -13.09 15.64 -13.37
N ALA A 460 -14.07 15.05 -12.69
CA ALA A 460 -14.41 15.44 -11.34
C ALA A 460 -14.33 14.18 -10.46
N THR A 461 -13.58 14.28 -9.38
CA THR A 461 -13.41 13.17 -8.44
C THR A 461 -13.96 13.62 -7.09
N ARG A 462 -14.89 12.83 -6.54
CA ARG A 462 -15.36 13.06 -5.19
C ARG A 462 -14.69 12.06 -4.26
N TYR A 463 -14.11 12.59 -3.20
CA TYR A 463 -13.56 11.80 -2.10
C TYR A 463 -14.52 11.92 -0.93
N GLY A 464 -15.02 10.79 -0.45
CA GLY A 464 -15.93 10.79 0.67
C GLY A 464 -15.27 11.23 1.96
N GLU A 465 -16.08 11.45 2.97
CA GLU A 465 -15.62 11.83 4.29
C GLU A 465 -14.74 10.75 4.91
N VAL A 466 -13.69 11.16 5.64
CA VAL A 466 -12.88 10.25 6.43
C VAL A 466 -12.75 10.80 7.85
N VAL A 467 -12.34 9.92 8.78
CA VAL A 467 -12.10 10.31 10.16
C VAL A 467 -10.64 10.05 10.48
N ASP A 468 -9.95 11.09 10.93
CA ASP A 468 -8.60 10.98 11.49
C ASP A 468 -8.81 10.63 12.96
N THR A 469 -8.56 9.39 13.32
CA THR A 469 -9.03 8.82 14.56
C THR A 469 -8.07 9.03 15.72
N SER A 470 -8.62 9.03 16.90
CA SER A 470 -7.91 9.22 18.14
C SER A 470 -8.31 8.14 19.13
N SER A 471 -7.64 8.09 20.27
CA SER A 471 -8.01 7.14 21.31
C SER A 471 -9.34 7.49 21.98
N THR A 472 -9.80 8.74 21.84
CA THR A 472 -11.11 9.16 22.36
C THR A 472 -11.91 9.85 21.26
N PRO A 473 -13.25 9.78 21.31
CA PRO A 473 -14.04 10.45 20.28
C PRO A 473 -13.78 11.95 20.19
N GLU A 474 -13.47 12.59 21.30
CA GLU A 474 -13.22 14.04 21.34
C GLU A 474 -11.99 14.42 20.54
N GLY A 475 -11.04 13.50 20.37
CA GLY A 475 -9.84 13.77 19.60
C GLY A 475 -9.96 13.51 18.11
N ASP A 476 -11.07 12.95 17.66
CA ASP A 476 -11.27 12.66 16.24
C ASP A 476 -11.38 13.97 15.44
N GLU A 477 -10.87 13.93 14.21
CA GLU A 477 -11.10 15.00 13.25
C GLU A 477 -11.79 14.43 12.03
N VAL A 478 -12.90 15.05 11.65
CA VAL A 478 -13.64 14.64 10.45
C VAL A 478 -13.13 15.49 9.29
N ILE A 479 -12.72 14.82 8.22
CA ILE A 479 -12.28 15.49 6.99
C ILE A 479 -13.44 15.39 6.01
N ASP A 480 -14.01 16.52 5.67
CA ASP A 480 -15.23 16.58 4.86
C ASP A 480 -14.99 16.05 3.46
N ALA A 481 -16.03 15.47 2.89
CA ALA A 481 -16.00 15.07 1.49
C ALA A 481 -15.71 16.28 0.59
N LYS A 482 -15.03 16.02 -0.53
CA LYS A 482 -14.66 17.13 -1.41
C LYS A 482 -14.59 16.65 -2.86
N TRP A 483 -15.00 17.52 -3.77
CA TRP A 483 -14.86 17.33 -5.21
C TRP A 483 -13.60 18.02 -5.69
N ILE A 484 -12.79 17.29 -6.47
CA ILE A 484 -11.59 17.84 -7.10
C ILE A 484 -11.79 17.74 -8.61
N THR A 485 -11.58 18.85 -9.31
CA THR A 485 -11.80 18.92 -10.77
C THR A 485 -10.47 19.06 -11.48
N ASP A 486 -10.29 18.31 -12.57
CA ASP A 486 -9.09 18.33 -13.41
C ASP A 486 -9.50 18.62 -14.85
N LEU A 487 -8.62 19.31 -15.57
CA LEU A 487 -8.91 19.68 -16.97
C LEU A 487 -7.67 19.49 -17.81
N UNK A 488 -7.60 18.86 -19.12
CA UNK A 488 -6.64 18.70 -19.87
C UNK A 488 -7.07 19.07 -21.10
N VAL A 489 -6.35 19.71 -21.87
CA VAL A 489 -6.59 19.99 -23.30
C VAL A 489 -5.37 19.57 -24.10
N ALA A 490 -5.57 18.74 -25.13
CA ALA A 490 -4.50 18.31 -26.00
C ALA A 490 -4.79 18.78 -27.42
N TYR A 491 -3.72 19.16 -28.14
CA TYR A 491 -3.80 19.62 -29.50
C TYR A 491 -2.79 18.84 -30.35
N ARG A 492 -3.28 18.23 -31.44
CA ARG A 492 -2.43 17.49 -32.38
C ARG A 492 -2.50 18.17 -33.75
N PRO A 493 -1.54 19.07 -34.04
CA PRO A 493 -1.54 19.70 -35.37
C PRO A 493 -1.16 18.73 -36.49
N SER A 494 -0.46 17.64 -36.16
CA SER A 494 -0.08 16.61 -37.12
C SER A 494 0.03 15.27 -36.40
N GLU A 495 0.31 14.21 -37.15
CA GLU A 495 0.49 12.90 -36.55
C GLU A 495 1.75 12.82 -35.67
N GLN A 496 2.73 13.70 -35.93
CA GLN A 496 3.99 13.66 -35.22
C GLN A 496 3.96 14.45 -33.90
N TRP A 497 3.19 15.52 -33.82
CA TRP A 497 3.24 16.44 -32.69
C TRP A 497 1.98 16.40 -31.87
N LYS A 498 2.15 16.47 -30.55
CA LYS A 498 1.06 16.65 -29.61
C LYS A 498 1.49 17.62 -28.53
N PHE A 499 0.66 18.60 -28.28
CA PHE A 499 0.86 19.59 -27.22
C PHE A 499 -0.28 19.46 -26.23
N ALA A 500 0.03 19.38 -24.95
CA ALA A 500 -1.00 19.26 -23.93
C ALA A 500 -0.74 20.25 -22.82
N VAL A 501 -1.81 20.81 -22.27
CA VAL A 501 -1.75 21.66 -21.10
C VAL A 501 -2.89 21.23 -20.19
N GLY A 502 -2.61 21.22 -18.90
CA GLY A 502 -3.62 20.77 -17.95
C GLY A 502 -3.45 21.39 -16.59
N ALA A 503 -4.51 21.24 -15.80
CA ALA A 503 -4.50 21.63 -14.41
C ALA A 503 -5.18 20.54 -13.61
N ASN A 504 -4.46 20.01 -12.63
CA ASN A 504 -5.06 19.14 -11.64
C ASN A 504 -5.54 20.04 -10.51
N ASN A 505 -6.70 19.72 -9.97
CA ASN A 505 -7.31 20.54 -8.93
C ASN A 505 -7.50 21.97 -9.44
N LEU A 506 -8.24 22.08 -10.53
CA LEU A 506 -8.43 23.33 -11.26
C LEU A 506 -8.92 24.47 -10.36
N PHE A 507 -9.76 24.14 -9.38
CA PHE A 507 -10.36 25.16 -8.52
C PHE A 507 -9.59 25.39 -7.23
N ASP A 508 -8.37 24.80 -7.14
CA ASP A 508 -7.43 25.09 -6.05
C ASP A 508 -8.01 24.76 -4.68
N GLN A 509 -8.62 23.57 -4.57
CA GLN A 509 -9.23 23.13 -3.33
C GLN A 509 -8.18 22.60 -2.36
N TYR A 510 -8.35 22.89 -1.08
CA TYR A 510 -7.49 22.41 -0.01
C TYR A 510 -8.34 21.73 1.05
N PRO A 511 -7.73 20.82 1.85
CA PRO A 511 -8.47 20.30 2.99
C PRO A 511 -8.75 21.41 4.01
N GLN A 512 -9.67 21.15 4.89
CA GLN A 512 -9.88 22.05 6.02
C GLN A 512 -8.65 22.00 6.94
N ASP A 513 -8.35 23.10 7.61
CA ASP A 513 -7.27 23.15 8.58
C ASP A 513 -7.58 22.20 9.74
N THR A 514 -6.52 21.61 10.33
CA THR A 514 -6.72 20.81 11.53
C THR A 514 -7.32 21.66 12.63
N VAL A 515 -8.26 21.07 13.35
CA VAL A 515 -8.92 21.74 14.46
C VAL A 515 -8.12 21.49 15.73
N SER A 516 -8.13 22.48 16.63
CA SER A 516 -7.46 22.30 17.92
C SER A 516 -8.27 21.31 18.76
N ASN A 517 -7.76 20.12 18.92
CA ASN A 517 -8.38 19.07 19.70
C ASN A 517 -7.60 18.82 20.97
N ILE A 518 -8.09 17.90 21.77
CA ILE A 518 -7.39 17.48 22.95
C ILE A 518 -5.99 17.01 22.58
N GLY A 519 -4.98 17.66 23.14
CA GLY A 519 -3.61 17.32 22.90
C GLY A 519 -2.97 17.92 21.65
N TYR A 520 -3.75 18.59 20.80
CA TYR A 520 -3.19 19.19 19.60
C TYR A 520 -2.88 20.67 19.73
N SER A 521 -3.34 21.31 20.79
CA SER A 521 -3.29 22.77 20.88
C SER A 521 -1.88 23.34 20.73
N ASP A 522 -0.88 22.62 21.20
CA ASP A 522 0.50 23.11 21.13
C ASP A 522 1.17 22.82 19.81
N PHE A 523 0.61 21.92 19.00
CA PHE A 523 1.26 21.46 17.78
C PHE A 523 0.45 21.71 16.51
N ASN A 524 -0.80 22.14 16.62
CA ASN A 524 -1.63 22.31 15.42
C ASN A 524 -1.12 23.42 14.50
N GLN A 525 -0.25 24.28 14.99
CA GLN A 525 0.37 25.30 14.15
C GLN A 525 1.51 24.72 13.31
N ILE A 526 1.95 23.51 13.66
CA ILE A 526 2.99 22.81 12.90
C ILE A 526 2.36 22.04 11.74
N PHE A 527 1.22 21.41 11.98
CA PHE A 527 0.51 20.63 10.96
C PHE A 527 -0.73 21.40 10.53
N THR A 528 -0.76 21.78 9.25
CA THR A 528 -1.91 22.50 8.72
C THR A 528 -3.06 21.58 8.39
N TYR A 529 -2.75 20.38 7.84
CA TYR A 529 -3.76 19.45 7.35
C TYR A 529 -3.54 18.08 7.93
N SER A 530 -4.61 17.30 8.02
CA SER A 530 -4.53 15.94 8.50
C SER A 530 -3.79 15.05 7.50
N ALA A 531 -2.97 14.14 8.01
CA ALA A 531 -2.32 13.12 7.19
C ALA A 531 -3.32 12.12 6.61
N PHE A 532 -4.54 12.06 7.13
CA PHE A 532 -5.59 11.17 6.60
C PHE A 532 -6.29 11.73 5.39
N THR A 533 -5.99 12.97 4.98
CA THR A 533 -6.63 13.60 3.82
C THR A 533 -6.45 12.72 2.59
N PRO A 534 -7.53 12.34 1.90
CA PRO A 534 -7.41 11.38 0.79
C PRO A 534 -7.06 12.02 -0.56
N TYR A 535 -6.82 13.32 -0.62
CA TYR A 535 -6.45 14.00 -1.86
C TYR A 535 -5.23 14.88 -1.59
N SER A 536 -4.65 15.42 -2.66
CA SER A 536 -3.41 16.18 -2.56
C SER A 536 -3.55 17.39 -1.64
N LEU A 537 -2.52 17.65 -0.86
CA LEU A 537 -2.45 18.79 0.05
C LEU A 537 -1.89 20.04 -0.63
N ASP A 538 -1.51 19.96 -1.90
CA ASP A 538 -0.74 21.02 -2.56
C ASP A 538 -1.59 22.00 -3.36
N GLY A 539 -2.90 21.75 -3.51
CA GLY A 539 -3.75 22.61 -4.30
C GLY A 539 -3.56 22.41 -5.79
N ARG A 540 -3.76 23.48 -6.56
CA ARG A 540 -3.70 23.40 -8.03
C ARG A 540 -2.30 23.07 -8.52
N PHE A 541 -2.24 22.20 -9.52
CA PHE A 541 -0.99 21.83 -10.19
C PHE A 541 -1.18 22.03 -11.69
N ILE A 542 -0.38 22.90 -12.29
CA ILE A 542 -0.47 23.20 -13.72
C ILE A 542 0.70 22.55 -14.42
N TYR A 543 0.44 21.93 -15.56
CA TYR A 543 1.49 21.23 -16.29
C TYR A 543 1.31 21.40 -17.80
N GLY A 544 2.41 21.21 -18.51
CA GLY A 544 2.40 21.16 -19.97
C GLY A 544 3.29 20.04 -20.45
N ASN A 545 2.96 19.51 -21.62
CA ASN A 545 3.73 18.41 -22.14
C ASN A 545 3.74 18.47 -23.67
N ILE A 546 4.86 18.10 -24.25
CA ILE A 546 5.05 18.06 -25.70
C ILE A 546 5.50 16.66 -26.06
N THR A 547 4.84 16.06 -27.02
CA THR A 547 5.17 14.72 -27.50
C THR A 547 5.47 14.79 -28.98
N TYR A 548 6.58 14.18 -29.41
CA TYR A 548 6.90 14.01 -30.82
C TYR A 548 7.04 12.52 -31.12
N SER A 549 6.35 12.07 -32.15
CA SER A 549 6.38 10.66 -32.58
C SER A 549 6.95 10.58 -34.00
N PHE A 550 7.92 9.69 -34.22
CA PHE A 550 8.49 9.49 -35.56
C PHE A 550 7.98 8.22 -36.23
#